data_d8b200b20a8ff117db0245c55a81c6b0
#
_entry.id   d8b200b20a8ff117db0245c55a81c6b0
#
_cell.length_a   1.000
_cell.length_b   1.000
_cell.length_c   1.000
_cell.angle_alpha   90.00
_cell.angle_beta   90.00
_cell.angle_gamma   90.00
#
_symmetry.space_group_name_H-M   'P 1'
#
loop_
_entity.id
_entity.type
_entity.pdbx_description
1 polymer ?
#
loop_
_entity_poly.entity_id
_entity_poly.type
_entity_poly.pdbx_seq_one_letter_code
_entity_poly.pdbx_strand_id
1 'polypeptide(L)'
;MCLRDSSGRTLSGGLDPAALYMPKKFFGAARNIENGGSLTILATALIETGSKMDDVVFEEFKGTGNMELVLDRKLAERRIFPAIDINKSGTRRDDKLLTKEEMEAVYKIRRLTSSNNVTESTEYLIELMRKTKNNREFVRTVPLIKN
;
A
#
# COMPACT_ATOMS: atom_id res chain seq x y z
N MET A 1 -19.45 -6.16 18.71
CA MET A 1 -19.38 -4.74 19.09
C MET A 1 -20.32 -4.00 18.17
N CYS A 2 -21.43 -3.48 18.66
CA CYS A 2 -22.46 -2.84 17.83
C CYS A 2 -21.99 -1.42 17.51
N LEU A 3 -21.69 -1.14 16.23
CA LEU A 3 -21.21 0.18 15.75
C LEU A 3 -22.36 1.22 15.66
N ARG A 4 -23.41 1.07 16.45
CA ARG A 4 -24.60 1.93 16.46
C ARG A 4 -24.68 2.88 17.65
N ASP A 5 -23.56 3.46 18.07
CA ASP A 5 -23.67 4.61 18.97
C ASP A 5 -23.94 5.85 18.11
N SER A 6 -25.19 6.29 18.14
CA SER A 6 -25.71 7.37 17.28
C SER A 6 -25.32 8.73 17.83
N SER A 7 -24.33 9.37 17.25
CA SER A 7 -24.08 10.80 17.44
C SER A 7 -25.10 11.68 16.69
N GLY A 8 -26.08 11.08 16.00
CA GLY A 8 -27.02 11.77 15.12
C GLY A 8 -26.43 12.24 13.78
N ARG A 9 -25.15 11.92 13.52
CA ARG A 9 -24.46 12.23 12.26
C ARG A 9 -24.15 10.92 11.55
N THR A 10 -24.39 10.88 10.25
CA THR A 10 -24.07 9.69 9.43
C THR A 10 -23.20 10.07 8.24
N LEU A 11 -22.12 9.31 8.02
CA LEU A 11 -21.36 9.33 6.79
C LEU A 11 -22.11 8.56 5.69
N SER A 12 -21.68 8.72 4.45
CA SER A 12 -22.17 7.89 3.34
C SER A 12 -22.05 6.42 3.69
N GLY A 13 -23.10 5.63 3.46
CA GLY A 13 -23.16 4.22 3.87
C GLY A 13 -23.73 3.94 5.27
N GLY A 14 -24.22 4.98 5.98
CA GLY A 14 -24.91 4.81 7.28
C GLY A 14 -23.98 4.62 8.49
N LEU A 15 -22.68 4.92 8.34
CA LEU A 15 -21.69 4.80 9.41
C LEU A 15 -21.64 6.08 10.26
N ASP A 16 -21.66 5.92 11.60
CA ASP A 16 -21.43 7.04 12.51
C ASP A 16 -19.94 7.39 12.55
N PRO A 17 -19.55 8.66 12.27
CA PRO A 17 -18.16 9.11 12.37
C PRO A 17 -17.53 8.83 13.74
N ALA A 18 -18.31 8.90 14.83
CA ALA A 18 -17.83 8.63 16.18
C ALA A 18 -17.40 7.17 16.36
N ALA A 19 -18.01 6.22 15.64
CA ALA A 19 -17.66 4.82 15.68
C ALA A 19 -16.22 4.53 15.20
N LEU A 20 -15.69 5.39 14.33
CA LEU A 20 -14.33 5.25 13.78
C LEU A 20 -13.25 5.91 14.65
N TYR A 21 -13.62 6.73 15.63
CA TYR A 21 -12.65 7.49 16.41
C TYR A 21 -11.64 6.60 17.15
N MET A 22 -12.12 5.61 17.91
CA MET A 22 -11.25 4.70 18.67
C MET A 22 -10.42 3.79 17.76
N PRO A 23 -10.97 3.15 16.71
CA PRO A 23 -10.19 2.40 15.74
C PRO A 23 -9.10 3.24 15.04
N LYS A 24 -9.41 4.47 14.64
CA LYS A 24 -8.41 5.39 14.04
C LYS A 24 -7.31 5.76 15.02
N LYS A 25 -7.66 6.06 16.26
CA LYS A 25 -6.68 6.33 17.33
C LYS A 25 -5.78 5.12 17.59
N PHE A 26 -6.35 3.93 17.62
CA PHE A 26 -5.59 2.69 17.75
C PHE A 26 -4.64 2.48 16.58
N PHE A 27 -5.13 2.59 15.34
CA PHE A 27 -4.29 2.44 14.15
C PHE A 27 -3.19 3.51 14.06
N GLY A 28 -3.47 4.73 14.47
CA GLY A 28 -2.50 5.83 14.56
C GLY A 28 -1.50 5.70 15.71
N ALA A 29 -1.60 4.68 16.55
CA ALA A 29 -0.65 4.41 17.63
C ALA A 29 0.67 3.78 17.15
N ALA A 30 0.73 3.27 15.91
CA ALA A 30 1.94 2.71 15.32
C ALA A 30 3.07 3.75 15.26
N ARG A 31 4.20 3.47 15.92
CA ARG A 31 5.32 4.39 16.03
C ARG A 31 6.60 3.71 16.51
N ASN A 32 7.72 4.38 16.30
CA ASN A 32 8.94 4.11 17.07
C ASN A 32 8.81 4.77 18.45
N ILE A 33 9.21 4.04 19.48
CA ILE A 33 9.19 4.51 20.89
C ILE A 33 10.58 4.99 21.22
N GLU A 34 10.68 6.22 21.73
CA GLU A 34 11.94 6.80 22.18
C GLU A 34 12.50 5.98 23.36
N ASN A 35 13.76 5.58 23.26
CA ASN A 35 14.44 4.68 24.23
C ASN A 35 13.75 3.31 24.42
N GLY A 36 12.96 2.90 23.45
CA GLY A 36 12.21 1.63 23.45
C GLY A 36 12.30 0.91 22.12
N GLY A 37 11.36 0.01 21.88
CA GLY A 37 11.19 -0.69 20.60
C GLY A 37 10.31 0.08 19.62
N SER A 38 9.59 -0.65 18.80
CA SER A 38 8.60 -0.10 17.87
C SER A 38 7.27 -0.86 17.95
N LEU A 39 6.19 -0.16 17.69
CA LEU A 39 4.88 -0.76 17.51
C LEU A 39 4.52 -0.72 16.02
N THR A 40 4.40 -1.89 15.42
CA THR A 40 3.92 -2.05 14.06
C THR A 40 2.50 -2.61 14.08
N ILE A 41 1.60 -1.99 13.32
CA ILE A 41 0.21 -2.44 13.17
C ILE A 41 0.00 -2.76 11.70
N LEU A 42 -0.35 -4.02 11.43
CA LEU A 42 -0.78 -4.49 10.12
C LEU A 42 -2.30 -4.62 10.13
N ALA A 43 -2.96 -3.86 9.28
CA ALA A 43 -4.41 -3.91 9.11
C ALA A 43 -4.76 -4.27 7.67
N THR A 44 -5.78 -5.09 7.49
CA THR A 44 -6.33 -5.41 6.18
C THR A 44 -7.67 -4.73 5.99
N ALA A 45 -7.90 -4.19 4.81
CA ALA A 45 -9.18 -3.61 4.41
C ALA A 45 -9.65 -4.26 3.11
N LEU A 46 -10.95 -4.54 3.03
CA LEU A 46 -11.58 -5.05 1.83
C LEU A 46 -12.20 -3.88 1.05
N ILE A 47 -11.89 -3.78 -0.23
CA ILE A 47 -12.41 -2.76 -1.13
C ILE A 47 -13.08 -3.39 -2.35
N GLU A 48 -13.82 -2.60 -3.12
CA GLU A 48 -14.53 -3.08 -4.31
C GLU A 48 -15.52 -4.21 -4.04
N THR A 49 -16.15 -4.19 -2.86
CA THR A 49 -17.17 -5.18 -2.45
C THR A 49 -18.58 -4.84 -2.94
N GLY A 50 -18.77 -3.64 -3.49
CA GLY A 50 -20.09 -3.08 -3.79
C GLY A 50 -20.77 -2.43 -2.57
N SER A 51 -20.16 -2.49 -1.38
CA SER A 51 -20.65 -1.85 -0.16
C SER A 51 -20.07 -0.44 -0.01
N LYS A 52 -20.93 0.57 -0.03
CA LYS A 52 -20.52 1.96 0.25
C LYS A 52 -19.90 2.14 1.62
N MET A 53 -20.27 1.30 2.58
CA MET A 53 -19.70 1.36 3.93
C MET A 53 -18.24 0.92 3.93
N ASP A 54 -17.88 -0.11 3.18
CA ASP A 54 -16.50 -0.59 3.07
C ASP A 54 -15.60 0.47 2.44
N ASP A 55 -16.08 1.14 1.39
CA ASP A 55 -15.36 2.24 0.74
C ASP A 55 -15.12 3.41 1.72
N VAL A 56 -16.14 3.79 2.51
CA VAL A 56 -16.02 4.84 3.52
C VAL A 56 -15.01 4.46 4.59
N VAL A 57 -15.07 3.23 5.12
CA VAL A 57 -14.12 2.73 6.11
C VAL A 57 -12.70 2.78 5.55
N PHE A 58 -12.49 2.29 4.34
CA PHE A 58 -11.17 2.33 3.70
C PHE A 58 -10.63 3.75 3.57
N GLU A 59 -11.42 4.69 3.03
CA GLU A 59 -10.99 6.09 2.86
C GLU A 59 -10.68 6.77 4.20
N GLU A 60 -11.45 6.46 5.25
CA GLU A 60 -11.21 7.01 6.59
C GLU A 60 -9.90 6.53 7.23
N PHE A 61 -9.44 5.32 6.90
CA PHE A 61 -8.16 4.78 7.39
C PHE A 61 -6.97 5.06 6.49
N LYS A 62 -7.18 5.26 5.19
CA LYS A 62 -6.15 5.53 4.18
C LYS A 62 -5.20 6.66 4.58
N GLY A 63 -5.75 7.74 5.15
CA GLY A 63 -4.98 8.89 5.63
C GLY A 63 -4.13 8.62 6.89
N THR A 64 -4.35 7.52 7.61
CA THR A 64 -3.69 7.22 8.90
C THR A 64 -2.50 6.28 8.74
N GLY A 65 -2.51 5.40 7.74
CA GLY A 65 -1.43 4.44 7.48
C GLY A 65 -0.15 5.08 6.95
N ASN A 66 0.99 4.47 7.26
CA ASN A 66 2.31 4.88 6.74
C ASN A 66 2.67 4.20 5.43
N MET A 67 2.11 3.04 5.18
CA MET A 67 2.30 2.22 3.99
C MET A 67 0.95 1.67 3.53
N GLU A 68 0.76 1.61 2.24
CA GLU A 68 -0.38 0.97 1.60
C GLU A 68 0.14 -0.10 0.62
N LEU A 69 -0.35 -1.32 0.76
CA LEU A 69 -0.12 -2.41 -0.17
C LEU A 69 -1.45 -2.75 -0.83
N VAL A 70 -1.58 -2.43 -2.10
CA VAL A 70 -2.80 -2.63 -2.87
C VAL A 70 -2.69 -3.90 -3.70
N LEU A 71 -3.63 -4.82 -3.53
CA LEU A 71 -3.72 -6.03 -4.34
C LEU A 71 -4.66 -5.78 -5.52
N ASP A 72 -4.37 -6.40 -6.66
CA ASP A 72 -5.17 -6.30 -7.87
C ASP A 72 -5.79 -7.66 -8.24
N ARG A 73 -7.13 -7.68 -8.37
CA ARG A 73 -7.88 -8.90 -8.70
C ARG A 73 -7.54 -9.43 -10.09
N LYS A 74 -7.32 -8.56 -11.08
CA LYS A 74 -7.03 -8.98 -12.46
C LYS A 74 -5.70 -9.71 -12.55
N LEU A 75 -4.70 -9.32 -11.74
CA LEU A 75 -3.44 -10.05 -11.63
C LEU A 75 -3.67 -11.46 -11.07
N ALA A 76 -4.45 -11.57 -9.98
CA ALA A 76 -4.76 -12.85 -9.36
C ALA A 76 -5.53 -13.79 -10.30
N GLU A 77 -6.52 -13.27 -11.03
CA GLU A 77 -7.28 -14.01 -12.05
C GLU A 77 -6.38 -14.56 -13.17
N ARG A 78 -5.36 -13.80 -13.55
CA ARG A 78 -4.36 -14.21 -14.55
C ARG A 78 -3.23 -15.08 -13.97
N ARG A 79 -3.29 -15.42 -12.68
CA ARG A 79 -2.25 -16.17 -11.96
C ARG A 79 -0.88 -15.49 -11.94
N ILE A 80 -0.86 -14.16 -11.98
CA ILE A 80 0.35 -13.36 -11.83
C ILE A 80 0.51 -13.04 -10.36
N PHE A 81 1.57 -13.56 -9.75
CA PHE A 81 1.85 -13.38 -8.32
C PHE A 81 3.29 -12.89 -8.08
N PRO A 82 3.48 -12.01 -7.08
CA PRO A 82 2.48 -11.45 -6.17
C PRO A 82 1.52 -10.51 -6.91
N ALA A 83 0.22 -10.60 -6.62
CA ALA A 83 -0.83 -9.82 -7.27
C ALA A 83 -0.91 -8.39 -6.71
N ILE A 84 0.19 -7.65 -6.77
CA ILE A 84 0.37 -6.31 -6.18
C ILE A 84 0.27 -5.25 -7.28
N ASP A 85 -0.60 -4.26 -7.09
CA ASP A 85 -0.60 -3.05 -7.89
C ASP A 85 0.54 -2.14 -7.44
N ILE A 86 1.64 -2.13 -8.19
CA ILE A 86 2.86 -1.40 -7.88
C ILE A 86 2.62 0.11 -7.91
N ASN A 87 1.74 0.57 -8.79
CA ASN A 87 1.50 1.99 -8.99
C ASN A 87 0.68 2.60 -7.84
N LYS A 88 -0.26 1.81 -7.29
CA LYS A 88 -1.08 2.22 -6.15
C LYS A 88 -0.43 1.94 -4.79
N SER A 89 0.54 1.02 -4.74
CA SER A 89 1.25 0.67 -3.50
C SER A 89 2.40 1.63 -3.22
N GLY A 90 2.64 1.92 -1.95
CA GLY A 90 3.74 2.81 -1.57
C GLY A 90 3.83 3.09 -0.07
N THR A 91 4.87 3.82 0.30
CA THR A 91 5.08 4.30 1.66
C THR A 91 5.30 5.81 1.66
N ARG A 92 4.99 6.49 2.76
CA ARG A 92 5.07 7.96 2.85
C ARG A 92 6.49 8.48 2.97
N ARG A 93 7.40 7.68 3.53
CA ARG A 93 8.75 8.11 3.87
C ARG A 93 9.79 7.13 3.36
N ASP A 94 9.87 6.98 2.04
CA ASP A 94 10.88 6.17 1.33
C ASP A 94 12.30 6.58 1.77
N ASP A 95 12.51 7.88 1.95
CA ASP A 95 13.76 8.49 2.34
C ASP A 95 14.32 8.01 3.68
N LYS A 96 13.46 7.50 4.56
CA LYS A 96 13.85 6.93 5.87
C LYS A 96 14.08 5.43 5.83
N LEU A 97 13.62 4.77 4.80
CA LEU A 97 13.62 3.30 4.70
C LEU A 97 14.64 2.79 3.69
N LEU A 98 14.94 3.57 2.67
CA LEU A 98 15.76 3.17 1.55
C LEU A 98 17.09 3.93 1.52
N THR A 99 18.13 3.26 1.09
CA THR A 99 19.40 3.89 0.72
C THR A 99 19.23 4.73 -0.55
N LYS A 100 20.20 5.59 -0.86
CA LYS A 100 20.16 6.39 -2.10
C LYS A 100 20.09 5.51 -3.35
N GLU A 101 20.88 4.42 -3.39
CA GLU A 101 20.87 3.46 -4.52
C GLU A 101 19.49 2.81 -4.68
N GLU A 102 18.87 2.40 -3.58
CA GLU A 102 17.53 1.80 -3.60
C GLU A 102 16.47 2.81 -4.04
N MET A 103 16.55 4.05 -3.58
CA MET A 103 15.62 5.11 -4.02
C MET A 103 15.73 5.38 -5.52
N GLU A 104 16.95 5.47 -6.06
CA GLU A 104 17.17 5.65 -7.50
C GLU A 104 16.56 4.50 -8.30
N ALA A 105 16.75 3.26 -7.85
CA ALA A 105 16.17 2.09 -8.49
C ALA A 105 14.63 2.11 -8.43
N VAL A 106 14.04 2.42 -7.28
CA VAL A 106 12.58 2.53 -7.11
C VAL A 106 12.00 3.62 -8.01
N TYR A 107 12.61 4.81 -8.06
CA TYR A 107 12.15 5.89 -8.91
C TYR A 107 12.27 5.55 -10.40
N LYS A 108 13.33 4.85 -10.78
CA LYS A 108 13.49 4.37 -12.16
C LYS A 108 12.39 3.38 -12.53
N ILE A 109 12.11 2.39 -11.68
CA ILE A 109 11.02 1.42 -11.90
C ILE A 109 9.68 2.13 -12.01
N ARG A 110 9.32 3.00 -11.06
CA ARG A 110 8.06 3.74 -11.12
C ARG A 110 7.91 4.54 -12.41
N ARG A 111 9.00 5.11 -12.92
CA ARG A 111 9.00 5.82 -14.20
C ARG A 111 8.79 4.87 -15.39
N LEU A 112 9.45 3.72 -15.40
CA LEU A 112 9.33 2.72 -16.45
C LEU A 112 7.92 2.07 -16.50
N THR A 113 7.25 1.98 -15.35
CA THR A 113 5.93 1.35 -15.23
C THR A 113 4.76 2.33 -15.25
N SER A 114 5.00 3.65 -15.19
CA SER A 114 3.95 4.67 -15.05
C SER A 114 3.00 4.78 -16.25
N SER A 115 3.45 4.44 -17.43
CA SER A 115 2.66 4.50 -18.67
C SER A 115 1.94 3.20 -19.02
N ASN A 116 2.27 2.11 -18.34
CA ASN A 116 1.75 0.77 -18.62
C ASN A 116 0.54 0.46 -17.73
N ASN A 117 -0.31 -0.46 -18.20
CA ASN A 117 -1.35 -1.00 -17.33
C ASN A 117 -0.74 -1.86 -16.19
N VAL A 118 -1.53 -2.12 -15.15
CA VAL A 118 -1.06 -2.85 -13.96
C VAL A 118 -0.47 -4.22 -14.31
N THR A 119 -1.07 -4.94 -15.24
CA THR A 119 -0.62 -6.26 -15.65
C THR A 119 0.77 -6.20 -16.29
N GLU A 120 0.93 -5.36 -17.30
CA GLU A 120 2.21 -5.17 -18.01
C GLU A 120 3.31 -4.69 -17.07
N SER A 121 2.99 -3.75 -16.19
CA SER A 121 3.92 -3.23 -15.18
C SER A 121 4.42 -4.34 -14.26
N THR A 122 3.51 -5.18 -13.78
CA THR A 122 3.84 -6.26 -12.85
C THR A 122 4.62 -7.38 -13.54
N GLU A 123 4.21 -7.80 -14.73
CA GLU A 123 4.93 -8.82 -15.52
C GLU A 123 6.34 -8.35 -15.86
N TYR A 124 6.48 -7.10 -16.31
CA TYR A 124 7.78 -6.51 -16.61
C TYR A 124 8.71 -6.49 -15.39
N LEU A 125 8.19 -6.07 -14.23
CA LEU A 125 8.97 -6.07 -13.00
C LEU A 125 9.40 -7.48 -12.58
N ILE A 126 8.49 -8.44 -12.63
CA ILE A 126 8.79 -9.85 -12.30
C ILE A 126 9.87 -10.39 -13.24
N GLU A 127 9.79 -10.07 -14.54
CA GLU A 127 10.79 -10.49 -15.51
C GLU A 127 12.17 -9.88 -15.21
N LEU A 128 12.24 -8.60 -14.87
CA LEU A 128 13.47 -7.95 -14.47
C LEU A 128 14.07 -8.60 -13.20
N MET A 129 13.23 -8.87 -12.20
CA MET A 129 13.68 -9.51 -10.96
C MET A 129 14.22 -10.93 -11.20
N ARG A 130 13.61 -11.69 -12.11
CA ARG A 130 14.06 -13.05 -12.47
C ARG A 130 15.45 -13.07 -13.13
N LYS A 131 15.88 -11.97 -13.74
CA LYS A 131 17.21 -11.85 -14.36
C LYS A 131 18.33 -11.60 -13.35
N THR A 132 17.98 -11.41 -12.08
CA THR A 132 18.93 -11.11 -11.01
C THR A 132 18.89 -12.18 -9.90
N LYS A 133 20.02 -12.43 -9.25
CA LYS A 133 20.13 -13.46 -8.22
C LYS A 133 19.54 -13.03 -6.87
N ASN A 134 19.53 -11.75 -6.60
CA ASN A 134 19.06 -11.19 -5.34
C ASN A 134 18.72 -9.70 -5.50
N ASN A 135 18.09 -9.14 -4.46
CA ASN A 135 17.63 -7.75 -4.48
C ASN A 135 18.76 -6.73 -4.64
N ARG A 136 19.94 -6.99 -4.08
CA ARG A 136 21.11 -6.10 -4.20
C ARG A 136 21.58 -5.98 -5.66
N GLU A 137 21.64 -7.09 -6.37
CA GLU A 137 21.97 -7.12 -7.80
C GLU A 137 20.89 -6.40 -8.62
N PHE A 138 19.63 -6.64 -8.29
CA PHE A 138 18.49 -5.99 -8.93
C PHE A 138 18.58 -4.45 -8.80
N VAL A 139 18.78 -3.94 -7.59
CA VAL A 139 18.92 -2.49 -7.32
C VAL A 139 20.04 -1.86 -8.14
N ARG A 140 21.16 -2.54 -8.30
CA ARG A 140 22.30 -2.07 -9.11
C ARG A 140 22.06 -2.12 -10.62
N THR A 141 21.25 -3.06 -11.08
CA THR A 141 20.99 -3.28 -12.51
C THR A 141 19.92 -2.34 -13.05
N VAL A 142 18.89 -2.04 -12.26
CA VAL A 142 17.75 -1.22 -12.67
C VAL A 142 18.14 0.17 -13.20
N PRO A 143 19.04 0.94 -12.56
CA PRO A 143 19.43 2.26 -13.07
C PRO A 143 20.09 2.21 -14.46
N LEU A 144 20.69 1.09 -14.84
CA LEU A 144 21.37 0.88 -16.12
C LEU A 144 20.41 0.59 -17.28
N ILE A 145 19.13 0.34 -17.00
CA ILE A 145 18.11 0.07 -18.02
C ILE A 145 17.88 1.37 -18.81
N LYS A 146 18.11 1.32 -20.12
CA LYS A 146 17.79 2.43 -21.02
C LYS A 146 16.26 2.59 -21.12
N ASN A 147 15.82 3.84 -21.22
CA ASN A 147 14.40 4.16 -21.44
C ASN A 147 13.99 3.77 -22.85
#